data_d62f6c13383401b65866958e1b3e7356
#
_entry.id   d62f6c13383401b65866958e1b3e7356
#
_cell.length_a   1.000
_cell.length_b   1.000
_cell.length_c   1.000
_cell.angle_alpha   90.00
_cell.angle_beta   90.00
_cell.angle_gamma   90.00
#
_symmetry.space_group_name_H-M   'P 1'
#
loop_
_entity.id
_entity.type
_entity.pdbx_description
1 polymer ?
#
loop_
_entity_poly.entity_id
_entity_poly.type
_entity_poly.pdbx_seq_one_letter_code
_entity_poly.pdbx_strand_id
1 'polypeptide(L)'
;MQKANEQALAESPYLYRSNASHMTLLVLPKEGVDINYLKTLISDYHAMDFENKVFEISAMMMGLDQHLLMIKTFANVEDIMSYNQLLKSNSTITTELNKSDYKILAISTENFKEFYKNKDVEGYYNFFKKNYLDNN
;
A
#
# COMPACT_ATOMS: atom_id res chain seq x y z
N MET A 1 -5.14 -27.68 16.57
CA MET A 1 -5.66 -26.92 15.46
C MET A 1 -5.92 -25.51 15.84
N GLN A 2 -6.84 -25.32 16.71
CA GLN A 2 -7.11 -24.01 17.24
C GLN A 2 -5.82 -23.34 17.72
N LYS A 3 -5.02 -24.10 18.43
CA LYS A 3 -3.79 -23.59 18.98
C LYS A 3 -2.81 -23.19 17.88
N ALA A 4 -2.76 -23.94 16.79
CA ALA A 4 -1.88 -23.59 15.69
C ALA A 4 -2.31 -22.29 15.05
N ASN A 5 -3.63 -22.08 14.91
CA ASN A 5 -4.12 -20.82 14.35
C ASN A 5 -3.85 -19.67 15.27
N GLU A 6 -4.01 -19.88 16.56
CA GLU A 6 -3.72 -18.84 17.51
C GLU A 6 -2.26 -18.46 17.50
N GLN A 7 -1.38 -19.45 17.36
CA GLN A 7 0.04 -19.15 17.26
C GLN A 7 0.38 -18.38 16.01
N ALA A 8 -0.21 -18.78 14.88
CA ALA A 8 0.04 -18.07 13.65
C ALA A 8 -0.37 -16.61 13.75
N LEU A 9 -1.52 -16.35 14.37
CA LEU A 9 -1.98 -14.99 14.56
C LEU A 9 -1.10 -14.23 15.55
N ALA A 10 -0.72 -14.90 16.62
CA ALA A 10 0.10 -14.27 17.64
C ALA A 10 1.50 -13.97 17.13
N GLU A 11 1.96 -14.72 16.14
CA GLU A 11 3.28 -14.52 15.58
C GLU A 11 3.32 -13.45 14.50
N SER A 12 2.16 -12.99 14.06
CA SER A 12 2.13 -11.91 13.09
C SER A 12 2.70 -10.65 13.73
N PRO A 13 3.67 -10.01 13.09
CA PRO A 13 4.24 -8.78 13.64
C PRO A 13 3.35 -7.57 13.44
N TYR A 14 2.21 -7.74 12.76
CA TYR A 14 1.38 -6.60 12.36
C TYR A 14 0.17 -6.49 13.27
N LEU A 15 -0.21 -5.24 13.56
CA LEU A 15 -1.41 -4.94 14.34
C LEU A 15 -2.32 -4.02 13.54
N TYR A 16 -3.60 -4.30 13.59
CA TYR A 16 -4.59 -3.48 12.90
C TYR A 16 -4.93 -2.27 13.78
N ARG A 17 -4.71 -1.07 13.25
CA ARG A 17 -4.94 0.18 13.98
C ARG A 17 -5.77 1.10 13.11
N SER A 18 -7.09 1.07 13.28
CA SER A 18 -8.00 1.77 12.36
C SER A 18 -7.86 3.28 12.43
N ASN A 19 -7.40 3.82 13.55
CA ASN A 19 -7.28 5.27 13.72
C ASN A 19 -5.84 5.77 13.64
N ALA A 20 -4.93 4.94 13.20
CA ALA A 20 -3.52 5.34 13.09
C ALA A 20 -3.24 5.97 11.74
N SER A 21 -2.13 6.69 11.68
CA SER A 21 -1.62 7.26 10.44
C SER A 21 -1.24 6.15 9.47
N HIS A 22 -1.66 6.29 8.22
CA HIS A 22 -1.48 5.29 7.17
C HIS A 22 -0.84 5.88 5.94
N MET A 23 -0.28 5.02 5.13
CA MET A 23 0.19 5.38 3.79
C MET A 23 -0.30 4.34 2.79
N THR A 24 -0.55 4.78 1.56
CA THR A 24 -0.81 3.86 0.46
C THR A 24 0.54 3.31 0.00
N LEU A 25 0.59 2.01 -0.16
CA LEU A 25 1.81 1.31 -0.54
C LEU A 25 1.56 0.56 -1.83
N LEU A 26 2.27 0.97 -2.89
CA LEU A 26 2.27 0.22 -4.13
C LEU A 26 3.50 -0.66 -4.15
N VAL A 27 3.30 -1.95 -4.30
CA VAL A 27 4.39 -2.91 -4.39
C VAL A 27 4.51 -3.34 -5.85
N LEU A 28 5.67 -3.10 -6.45
CA LEU A 28 5.88 -3.29 -7.88
C LEU A 28 7.13 -4.13 -8.11
N PRO A 29 7.11 -5.00 -9.12
CA PRO A 29 8.35 -5.68 -9.49
C PRO A 29 9.39 -4.66 -9.96
N LYS A 30 10.64 -5.09 -9.98
CA LYS A 30 11.73 -4.22 -10.39
C LYS A 30 11.53 -3.68 -11.80
N GLU A 31 10.93 -4.49 -12.68
CA GLU A 31 10.80 -4.11 -14.08
C GLU A 31 9.34 -4.13 -14.50
N GLY A 32 9.04 -3.44 -15.59
CA GLY A 32 7.72 -3.39 -16.15
C GLY A 32 7.08 -2.03 -16.05
N VAL A 33 7.10 -1.43 -14.88
CA VAL A 33 6.51 -0.11 -14.65
C VAL A 33 7.61 0.93 -14.60
N ASP A 34 7.39 2.03 -15.31
CA ASP A 34 8.27 3.20 -15.24
C ASP A 34 7.88 3.98 -13.99
N ILE A 35 8.73 3.88 -12.97
CA ILE A 35 8.41 4.47 -11.66
C ILE A 35 8.28 6.01 -11.74
N ASN A 36 9.17 6.65 -12.48
CA ASN A 36 9.11 8.11 -12.59
C ASN A 36 7.87 8.56 -13.32
N TYR A 37 7.50 7.86 -14.37
CA TYR A 37 6.28 8.18 -15.10
C TYR A 37 5.05 7.94 -14.21
N LEU A 38 5.04 6.84 -13.46
CA LEU A 38 3.94 6.55 -12.56
C LEU A 38 3.79 7.64 -11.50
N LYS A 39 4.91 8.11 -10.94
CA LYS A 39 4.87 9.22 -9.97
C LYS A 39 4.25 10.46 -10.59
N THR A 40 4.58 10.75 -11.83
CA THR A 40 4.02 11.91 -12.53
C THR A 40 2.51 11.75 -12.72
N LEU A 41 2.07 10.57 -13.14
CA LEU A 41 0.64 10.31 -13.31
C LEU A 41 -0.12 10.49 -12.01
N ILE A 42 0.42 9.97 -10.92
CA ILE A 42 -0.23 10.09 -9.62
C ILE A 42 -0.24 11.54 -9.15
N SER A 43 0.87 12.25 -9.36
CA SER A 43 0.94 13.65 -8.99
C SER A 43 -0.07 14.50 -9.76
N ASP A 44 -0.22 14.24 -11.05
CA ASP A 44 -1.21 14.92 -11.87
C ASP A 44 -2.63 14.61 -11.39
N TYR A 45 -2.88 13.36 -11.06
CA TYR A 45 -4.17 12.94 -10.55
C TYR A 45 -4.50 13.69 -9.25
N HIS A 46 -3.52 13.83 -8.36
CA HIS A 46 -3.73 14.56 -7.12
C HIS A 46 -4.04 16.03 -7.38
N ALA A 47 -3.33 16.63 -8.33
CA ALA A 47 -3.53 18.03 -8.63
C ALA A 47 -4.94 18.30 -9.16
N MET A 48 -5.49 17.37 -9.91
CA MET A 48 -6.80 17.54 -10.49
C MET A 48 -7.95 17.18 -9.55
N ASP A 49 -7.79 16.11 -8.80
CA ASP A 49 -8.91 15.57 -8.02
C ASP A 49 -8.80 15.85 -6.53
N PHE A 50 -7.64 16.28 -6.05
CA PHE A 50 -7.41 16.54 -4.62
C PHE A 50 -6.68 17.87 -4.45
N GLU A 51 -7.15 18.92 -5.13
CA GLU A 51 -6.38 20.17 -5.21
C GLU A 51 -6.18 20.84 -3.87
N ASN A 52 -7.02 20.53 -2.88
CA ASN A 52 -6.90 21.13 -1.55
C ASN A 52 -6.08 20.28 -0.59
N LYS A 53 -5.46 19.20 -1.10
CA LYS A 53 -4.67 18.31 -0.27
C LYS A 53 -3.27 18.17 -0.84
N VAL A 54 -2.31 18.02 0.06
CA VAL A 54 -0.93 17.80 -0.32
C VAL A 54 -0.54 16.40 0.09
N PHE A 55 -0.18 15.58 -0.89
CA PHE A 55 0.32 14.24 -0.63
C PHE A 55 1.81 14.20 -0.88
N GLU A 56 2.50 13.42 -0.07
CA GLU A 56 3.92 13.18 -0.28
C GLU A 56 4.06 11.85 -1.01
N ILE A 57 4.73 11.87 -2.17
CA ILE A 57 4.95 10.67 -2.96
C ILE A 57 6.43 10.37 -2.95
N SER A 58 6.79 9.16 -2.55
CA SER A 58 8.19 8.76 -2.54
C SER A 58 8.32 7.33 -3.03
N ALA A 59 9.52 6.97 -3.48
CA ALA A 59 9.78 5.64 -4.00
C ALA A 59 11.11 5.14 -3.45
N MET A 60 11.18 3.83 -3.27
CA MET A 60 12.43 3.20 -2.83
C MET A 60 12.44 1.76 -3.28
N MET A 61 13.63 1.17 -3.27
CA MET A 61 13.76 -0.26 -3.52
C MET A 61 13.58 -1.01 -2.22
N MET A 62 12.99 -2.19 -2.32
CA MET A 62 12.96 -3.12 -1.20
C MET A 62 13.60 -4.41 -1.67
N GLY A 63 14.79 -4.69 -1.14
CA GLY A 63 15.58 -5.79 -1.64
C GLY A 63 16.07 -5.49 -3.05
N LEU A 64 16.27 -6.52 -3.85
CA LEU A 64 16.79 -6.37 -5.21
C LEU A 64 15.71 -6.44 -6.27
N ASP A 65 14.50 -6.88 -5.89
CA ASP A 65 13.51 -7.26 -6.89
C ASP A 65 12.26 -6.41 -6.89
N GLN A 66 12.11 -5.49 -5.93
CA GLN A 66 10.85 -4.77 -5.82
C GLN A 66 11.06 -3.29 -5.60
N HIS A 67 10.16 -2.51 -6.20
CA HIS A 67 10.01 -1.09 -5.91
C HIS A 67 8.83 -0.90 -4.98
N LEU A 68 8.97 0.03 -4.06
CA LEU A 68 7.87 0.50 -3.24
C LEU A 68 7.60 1.94 -3.59
N LEU A 69 6.34 2.26 -3.82
CA LEU A 69 5.93 3.65 -4.02
C LEU A 69 4.93 3.97 -2.92
N MET A 70 5.23 5.01 -2.14
CA MET A 70 4.45 5.36 -0.97
C MET A 70 3.76 6.69 -1.17
N ILE A 71 2.49 6.76 -0.80
CA ILE A 71 1.70 7.99 -0.84
C ILE A 71 1.24 8.28 0.58
N LYS A 72 1.67 9.40 1.14
CA LYS A 72 1.44 9.79 2.54
C LYS A 72 0.65 11.09 2.57
N THR A 73 -0.13 11.35 3.53
CA THR A 73 -0.47 10.61 4.75
C THR A 73 -1.97 10.58 4.89
N PHE A 74 -2.50 9.52 5.46
CA PHE A 74 -3.94 9.38 5.70
C PHE A 74 -4.16 9.21 7.19
N ALA A 75 -5.21 9.84 7.71
CA ALA A 75 -5.42 9.90 9.15
C ALA A 75 -5.93 8.58 9.73
N ASN A 76 -6.59 7.77 8.91
CA ASN A 76 -7.22 6.55 9.40
C ASN A 76 -7.49 5.59 8.25
N VAL A 77 -8.01 4.41 8.58
CA VAL A 77 -8.29 3.36 7.60
C VAL A 77 -9.39 3.79 6.63
N GLU A 78 -10.42 4.46 7.13
CA GLU A 78 -11.53 4.86 6.27
C GLU A 78 -11.04 5.76 5.14
N ASP A 79 -10.24 6.75 5.48
CA ASP A 79 -9.74 7.69 4.48
C ASP A 79 -8.85 7.00 3.46
N ILE A 80 -7.96 6.13 3.91
CA ILE A 80 -7.02 5.51 2.98
C ILE A 80 -7.71 4.49 2.09
N MET A 81 -8.69 3.77 2.61
CA MET A 81 -9.39 2.79 1.78
C MET A 81 -10.22 3.50 0.72
N SER A 82 -10.82 4.63 1.05
CA SER A 82 -11.52 5.44 0.05
C SER A 82 -10.57 5.93 -1.03
N TYR A 83 -9.40 6.42 -0.63
CA TYR A 83 -8.41 6.88 -1.59
C TYR A 83 -7.94 5.73 -2.49
N ASN A 84 -7.64 4.57 -1.91
CA ASN A 84 -7.17 3.44 -2.70
C ASN A 84 -8.19 3.00 -3.73
N GLN A 85 -9.47 3.08 -3.38
CA GLN A 85 -10.52 2.73 -4.31
C GLN A 85 -10.57 3.70 -5.48
N LEU A 86 -10.45 4.99 -5.19
CA LEU A 86 -10.42 6.01 -6.23
C LEU A 86 -9.19 5.85 -7.13
N LEU A 87 -8.04 5.55 -6.53
CA LEU A 87 -6.82 5.33 -7.30
C LEU A 87 -7.00 4.18 -8.28
N LYS A 88 -7.58 3.08 -7.81
CA LYS A 88 -7.81 1.91 -8.66
C LYS A 88 -8.77 2.21 -9.81
N SER A 89 -9.64 3.18 -9.64
CA SER A 89 -10.61 3.52 -10.68
C SER A 89 -10.05 4.47 -11.74
N ASN A 90 -8.85 4.99 -11.54
CA ASN A 90 -8.23 5.89 -12.50
C ASN A 90 -7.56 5.07 -13.60
N SER A 91 -8.15 5.10 -14.81
CA SER A 91 -7.71 4.21 -15.89
C SER A 91 -6.32 4.57 -16.41
N THR A 92 -5.93 5.85 -16.36
CA THR A 92 -4.59 6.24 -16.81
C THR A 92 -3.52 5.60 -15.93
N ILE A 93 -3.74 5.65 -14.62
CA ILE A 93 -2.80 5.08 -13.67
C ILE A 93 -2.79 3.56 -13.75
N THR A 94 -3.97 2.93 -13.81
CA THR A 94 -4.02 1.47 -13.84
C THR A 94 -3.49 0.90 -15.14
N THR A 95 -3.58 1.64 -16.25
CA THR A 95 -2.97 1.20 -17.50
C THR A 95 -1.46 1.06 -17.31
N GLU A 96 -0.83 2.02 -16.63
CA GLU A 96 0.60 1.90 -16.36
C GLU A 96 0.89 0.77 -15.38
N LEU A 97 0.10 0.65 -14.32
CA LEU A 97 0.29 -0.40 -13.32
C LEU A 97 0.13 -1.80 -13.93
N ASN A 98 -0.79 -1.94 -14.88
CA ASN A 98 -1.07 -3.25 -15.47
C ASN A 98 0.08 -3.79 -16.33
N LYS A 99 1.12 -3.01 -16.53
CA LYS A 99 2.32 -3.51 -17.20
C LYS A 99 3.10 -4.48 -16.32
N SER A 100 2.72 -4.62 -15.08
CA SER A 100 3.40 -5.51 -14.15
C SER A 100 2.38 -6.12 -13.20
N ASP A 101 2.88 -7.04 -12.38
CA ASP A 101 2.09 -7.66 -11.33
C ASP A 101 2.24 -6.79 -10.08
N TYR A 102 1.22 -6.02 -9.76
CA TYR A 102 1.33 -5.01 -8.71
C TYR A 102 0.32 -5.25 -7.59
N LYS A 103 0.57 -4.62 -6.43
CA LYS A 103 -0.38 -4.60 -5.33
C LYS A 103 -0.56 -3.17 -4.85
N ILE A 104 -1.79 -2.82 -4.53
CA ILE A 104 -2.12 -1.54 -3.90
C ILE A 104 -2.58 -1.87 -2.48
N LEU A 105 -1.84 -1.43 -1.50
CA LEU A 105 -2.08 -1.77 -0.11
C LEU A 105 -2.26 -0.52 0.73
N ALA A 106 -2.85 -0.70 1.92
CA ALA A 106 -2.85 0.33 2.95
C ALA A 106 -2.04 -0.22 4.12
N ILE A 107 -1.18 0.61 4.69
CA ILE A 107 -0.33 0.16 5.79
C ILE A 107 -0.13 1.30 6.76
N SER A 108 -0.24 0.99 8.07
CA SER A 108 0.04 2.00 9.07
C SER A 108 1.53 2.29 9.12
N THR A 109 1.88 3.48 9.60
CA THR A 109 3.28 3.84 9.75
C THR A 109 4.02 2.84 10.62
N GLU A 110 3.37 2.35 11.68
CA GLU A 110 4.01 1.39 12.57
C GLU A 110 4.22 0.04 11.89
N ASN A 111 3.20 -0.44 11.17
CA ASN A 111 3.35 -1.72 10.47
C ASN A 111 4.36 -1.63 9.33
N PHE A 112 4.52 -0.46 8.74
CA PHE A 112 5.50 -0.32 7.67
C PHE A 112 6.92 -0.60 8.16
N LYS A 113 7.24 -0.23 9.38
CA LYS A 113 8.56 -0.50 9.93
C LYS A 113 8.85 -2.00 9.96
N GLU A 114 7.88 -2.78 10.42
CA GLU A 114 8.04 -4.24 10.43
C GLU A 114 8.08 -4.82 9.03
N PHE A 115 7.20 -4.31 8.16
CA PHE A 115 7.15 -4.76 6.77
C PHE A 115 8.50 -4.58 6.08
N TYR A 116 9.06 -3.39 6.19
CA TYR A 116 10.31 -3.11 5.50
C TYR A 116 11.47 -3.90 6.09
N LYS A 117 11.47 -4.06 7.40
CA LYS A 117 12.50 -4.83 8.08
C LYS A 117 12.48 -6.29 7.61
N ASN A 118 11.30 -6.87 7.51
CA ASN A 118 11.15 -8.28 7.18
C ASN A 118 11.08 -8.55 5.67
N LYS A 119 10.81 -7.52 4.87
CA LYS A 119 10.67 -7.63 3.42
C LYS A 119 9.68 -8.71 3.02
N ASP A 120 8.59 -8.82 3.78
CA ASP A 120 7.64 -9.92 3.66
C ASP A 120 6.35 -9.42 3.02
N VAL A 121 6.34 -9.34 1.70
CA VAL A 121 5.18 -8.87 0.96
C VAL A 121 3.97 -9.80 1.17
N GLU A 122 4.20 -11.11 1.07
CA GLU A 122 3.10 -12.06 1.19
C GLU A 122 2.49 -12.04 2.59
N GLY A 123 3.33 -11.96 3.61
CA GLY A 123 2.82 -11.91 4.98
C GLY A 123 1.97 -10.68 5.23
N TYR A 124 2.45 -9.53 4.77
CA TYR A 124 1.64 -8.34 4.96
C TYR A 124 0.39 -8.37 4.08
N TYR A 125 0.50 -8.86 2.87
CA TYR A 125 -0.66 -8.95 2.00
C TYR A 125 -1.76 -9.82 2.62
N ASN A 126 -1.39 -10.92 3.26
CA ASN A 126 -2.35 -11.77 3.95
C ASN A 126 -3.00 -11.02 5.12
N PHE A 127 -2.19 -10.28 5.88
CA PHE A 127 -2.71 -9.46 6.96
C PHE A 127 -3.67 -8.39 6.43
N PHE A 128 -3.30 -7.76 5.33
CA PHE A 128 -4.10 -6.71 4.71
C PHE A 128 -5.46 -7.25 4.25
N LYS A 129 -5.47 -8.39 3.57
CA LYS A 129 -6.72 -8.97 3.11
C LYS A 129 -7.63 -9.29 4.28
N LYS A 130 -7.06 -9.86 5.33
CA LYS A 130 -7.86 -10.29 6.47
C LYS A 130 -8.44 -9.10 7.24
N ASN A 131 -7.67 -8.05 7.42
CA ASN A 131 -8.06 -6.97 8.32
C ASN A 131 -8.64 -5.75 7.61
N TYR A 132 -8.27 -5.51 6.37
CA TYR A 132 -8.75 -4.33 5.65
C TYR A 132 -9.83 -4.68 4.63
N LEU A 133 -9.81 -5.86 4.06
CA LEU A 133 -10.74 -6.23 3.00
C LEU A 133 -11.87 -7.12 3.51
N ASP A 134 -11.53 -8.09 4.34
CA ASP A 134 -12.51 -9.10 4.76
C ASP A 134 -13.36 -8.69 5.95
N ASN A 135 -12.99 -7.59 6.62
CA ASN A 135 -13.69 -7.13 7.81
C ASN A 135 -14.81 -6.15 7.49
N ASN A 136 -15.29 -6.12 6.28
CA ASN A 136 -16.39 -5.20 5.94
C ASN A 136 -17.75 -5.87 5.96
#